data_f4a7cbe16a7c54acba05c699014ff02f
#
_entry.id   f4a7cbe16a7c54acba05c699014ff02f
#
_cell.length_a   1.000
_cell.length_b   1.000
_cell.length_c   1.000
_cell.angle_alpha   90.00
_cell.angle_beta   90.00
_cell.angle_gamma   90.00
#
_symmetry.space_group_name_H-M   'P 1'
#
loop_
_entity.id
_entity.type
_entity.pdbx_description
1 polymer ?
#
loop_
_entity_poly.entity_id
_entity_poly.type
_entity_poly.pdbx_seq_one_letter_code
_entity_poly.pdbx_strand_id
1 'polypeptide(L)'
;MNFLCGTYFKHQCGLQLTDYKNARDSVFVNFKDESLDNNLVFCKPEYLSLLSTYAKIGSVRLPDEFDLLTHNSDINFDAQQIDYVFDLFPNINNWYTQNLVFEHPKVKPIPIGIANPKWSHGNQSRFLEIMGESQEKTNKVYVNFNVSTNPSARYDCLNKISDQYPLENKNNYPNAASIQDHDNFVDSTQKDYLRYIAKSYFTVSPVGNGLDCHKTWEAIYMKSIPIVTRWHGVEKFQDMGIPMIIIDDWSELKDLDLTANLYKKIWGDFDIKTLNFNLFT
;
A
#
# COMPACT_ATOMS: atom_id res chain seq x y z
N MET A 1 7.08 11.87 12.14
CA MET A 1 7.19 10.65 11.32
C MET A 1 6.34 10.84 10.09
N ASN A 2 6.86 10.61 8.90
CA ASN A 2 6.09 10.60 7.66
C ASN A 2 5.65 9.17 7.35
N PHE A 3 4.36 8.96 7.16
CA PHE A 3 3.85 7.65 6.78
C PHE A 3 3.96 7.46 5.27
N LEU A 4 4.38 6.27 4.84
CA LEU A 4 4.31 5.90 3.42
C LEU A 4 2.85 5.88 2.97
N CYS A 5 2.55 6.62 1.92
CA CYS A 5 1.25 6.66 1.24
C CYS A 5 1.43 7.35 -0.11
N GLY A 6 0.44 7.25 -0.99
CA GLY A 6 0.54 7.86 -2.31
C GLY A 6 0.78 9.38 -2.31
N THR A 7 0.21 10.08 -1.32
CA THR A 7 0.47 11.53 -1.15
C THR A 7 1.93 11.79 -0.77
N TYR A 8 2.50 10.95 0.11
CA TYR A 8 3.91 11.07 0.51
C TYR A 8 4.84 10.87 -0.69
N PHE A 9 4.65 9.80 -1.45
CA PHE A 9 5.45 9.52 -2.64
C PHE A 9 5.33 10.62 -3.70
N LYS A 10 4.10 11.10 -3.95
CA LYS A 10 3.85 12.19 -4.88
C LYS A 10 4.62 13.46 -4.50
N HIS A 11 4.70 13.80 -3.22
CA HIS A 11 5.43 14.99 -2.76
C HIS A 11 6.96 14.89 -2.90
N GLN A 12 7.51 13.72 -3.22
CA GLN A 12 8.94 13.59 -3.55
C GLN A 12 9.25 13.97 -5.01
N CYS A 13 8.23 14.12 -5.85
CA CYS A 13 8.38 14.30 -7.29
C CYS A 13 8.38 15.78 -7.67
N GLY A 14 9.35 16.19 -8.51
CA GLY A 14 9.44 17.54 -9.03
C GLY A 14 8.32 17.87 -10.01
N LEU A 15 7.95 16.92 -10.86
CA LEU A 15 6.82 17.06 -11.79
C LEU A 15 5.70 16.08 -11.43
N GLN A 16 4.46 16.57 -11.39
CA GLN A 16 3.31 15.76 -10.98
C GLN A 16 2.15 15.91 -11.93
N LEU A 17 1.71 14.79 -12.53
CA LEU A 17 0.42 14.73 -13.21
C LEU A 17 -0.67 14.44 -12.15
N THR A 18 -1.58 15.40 -11.96
CA THR A 18 -2.61 15.32 -10.93
C THR A 18 -4.00 15.32 -11.52
N ASP A 19 -4.91 14.60 -10.90
CA ASP A 19 -6.33 14.63 -11.19
C ASP A 19 -7.09 15.40 -10.10
N TYR A 20 -8.12 16.11 -10.48
CA TYR A 20 -9.10 16.68 -9.56
C TYR A 20 -10.52 16.57 -10.16
N LYS A 21 -11.51 16.47 -9.30
CA LYS A 21 -12.92 16.51 -9.69
C LYS A 21 -13.48 17.91 -9.48
N ASN A 22 -14.26 18.38 -10.42
CA ASN A 22 -15.06 19.60 -10.24
C ASN A 22 -16.43 19.27 -9.59
N ALA A 23 -17.24 20.32 -9.36
CA ALA A 23 -18.59 20.20 -8.81
C ALA A 23 -19.56 19.35 -9.67
N ARG A 24 -19.19 19.00 -10.91
CA ARG A 24 -19.95 18.14 -11.82
C ARG A 24 -19.34 16.74 -11.96
N ASP A 25 -18.46 16.34 -11.04
CA ASP A 25 -17.71 15.06 -11.08
C ASP A 25 -16.86 14.83 -12.34
N SER A 26 -16.63 15.88 -13.15
CA SER A 26 -15.70 15.78 -14.28
C SER A 26 -14.27 15.73 -13.75
N VAL A 27 -13.50 14.75 -14.24
CA VAL A 27 -12.09 14.61 -13.90
C VAL A 27 -11.26 15.48 -14.81
N PHE A 28 -10.46 16.35 -14.23
CA PHE A 28 -9.47 17.16 -14.93
C PHE A 28 -8.08 16.68 -14.54
N VAL A 29 -7.17 16.73 -15.48
CA VAL A 29 -5.78 16.37 -15.28
C VAL A 29 -4.93 17.61 -15.49
N ASN A 30 -4.14 17.96 -14.47
CA ASN A 30 -3.23 19.10 -14.51
C ASN A 30 -1.81 18.66 -14.19
N PHE A 31 -0.86 19.38 -14.78
CA PHE A 31 0.54 19.29 -14.38
C PHE A 31 0.81 20.32 -13.27
N LYS A 32 1.55 19.87 -12.28
CA LYS A 32 2.10 20.71 -11.24
C LYS A 32 3.60 20.53 -11.22
N ASP A 33 4.32 21.62 -11.43
CA ASP A 33 5.76 21.71 -11.19
C ASP A 33 5.93 22.16 -9.74
N GLU A 34 6.50 21.30 -8.91
CA GLU A 34 6.74 21.60 -7.49
C GLU A 34 8.07 22.31 -7.26
N SER A 35 8.77 22.71 -8.33
CA SER A 35 10.09 23.36 -8.27
C SER A 35 11.11 22.60 -7.41
N LEU A 36 10.93 21.28 -7.25
CA LEU A 36 11.93 20.42 -6.66
C LEU A 36 13.07 20.21 -7.68
N ASP A 37 14.28 20.34 -7.24
CA ASP A 37 15.47 20.18 -8.08
C ASP A 37 15.76 18.67 -8.31
N ASN A 38 14.78 17.96 -8.86
CA ASN A 38 14.91 16.55 -9.22
C ASN A 38 14.12 16.20 -10.50
N ASN A 39 14.58 15.17 -11.19
CA ASN A 39 13.96 14.65 -12.42
C ASN A 39 12.94 13.53 -12.13
N LEU A 40 12.34 13.49 -10.96
CA LEU A 40 11.34 12.49 -10.61
C LEU A 40 9.94 12.97 -11.03
N VAL A 41 9.26 12.18 -11.86
CA VAL A 41 7.95 12.48 -12.44
C VAL A 41 6.90 11.57 -11.84
N PHE A 42 5.87 12.14 -11.22
CA PHE A 42 4.73 11.39 -10.71
C PHE A 42 3.61 11.30 -11.75
N CYS A 43 3.10 10.08 -11.95
CA CYS A 43 1.91 9.85 -12.76
C CYS A 43 1.08 8.70 -12.18
N LYS A 44 -0.24 8.80 -12.20
CA LYS A 44 -1.08 7.62 -11.97
C LYS A 44 -0.99 6.71 -13.19
N PRO A 45 -0.94 5.36 -13.00
CA PRO A 45 -0.89 4.40 -14.10
C PRO A 45 -1.90 4.67 -15.22
N GLU A 46 -3.14 5.01 -14.86
CA GLU A 46 -4.23 5.28 -15.80
C GLU A 46 -3.98 6.47 -16.72
N TYR A 47 -3.03 7.34 -16.36
CA TYR A 47 -2.74 8.58 -17.13
C TYR A 47 -1.40 8.54 -17.86
N LEU A 48 -0.71 7.40 -17.91
CA LEU A 48 0.59 7.29 -18.59
C LEU A 48 0.49 7.64 -20.08
N SER A 49 -0.51 7.11 -20.79
CA SER A 49 -0.74 7.45 -22.22
C SER A 49 -1.06 8.94 -22.42
N LEU A 50 -1.78 9.53 -21.48
CA LEU A 50 -2.12 10.96 -21.49
C LEU A 50 -0.86 11.82 -21.26
N LEU A 51 -0.02 11.42 -20.31
CA LEU A 51 1.29 12.06 -20.05
C LEU A 51 2.15 12.06 -21.31
N SER A 52 2.28 10.89 -21.97
CA SER A 52 3.02 10.76 -23.25
C SER A 52 2.45 11.66 -24.33
N THR A 53 1.12 11.73 -24.44
CA THR A 53 0.45 12.59 -25.42
C THR A 53 0.77 14.08 -25.14
N TYR A 54 0.65 14.53 -23.90
CA TYR A 54 0.94 15.92 -23.53
C TYR A 54 2.41 16.29 -23.72
N ALA A 55 3.33 15.36 -23.48
CA ALA A 55 4.74 15.56 -23.77
C ALA A 55 5.00 15.72 -25.29
N LYS A 56 4.40 14.85 -26.12
CA LYS A 56 4.56 14.88 -27.59
C LYS A 56 4.00 16.16 -28.22
N ILE A 57 2.90 16.71 -27.73
CA ILE A 57 2.32 17.96 -28.24
C ILE A 57 2.93 19.21 -27.59
N GLY A 58 3.93 19.07 -26.74
CA GLY A 58 4.62 20.18 -26.08
C GLY A 58 3.81 20.88 -24.97
N SER A 59 2.67 20.31 -24.54
CA SER A 59 1.88 20.85 -23.44
C SER A 59 2.53 20.62 -22.08
N VAL A 60 3.44 19.65 -22.00
CA VAL A 60 4.26 19.34 -20.84
C VAL A 60 5.69 19.11 -21.29
N ARG A 61 6.62 19.72 -20.58
CA ARG A 61 8.04 19.46 -20.80
C ARG A 61 8.53 18.45 -19.77
N LEU A 62 8.77 17.23 -20.20
CA LEU A 62 9.49 16.25 -19.41
C LEU A 62 10.99 16.53 -19.47
N PRO A 63 11.77 16.19 -18.44
CA PRO A 63 13.23 16.17 -18.54
C PRO A 63 13.70 15.23 -19.66
N ASP A 64 14.89 15.50 -20.22
CA ASP A 64 15.48 14.65 -21.28
C ASP A 64 15.70 13.22 -20.79
N GLU A 65 16.08 13.06 -19.54
CA GLU A 65 16.12 11.80 -18.78
C GLU A 65 15.44 12.02 -17.45
N PHE A 66 14.63 11.07 -17.00
CA PHE A 66 13.90 11.18 -15.76
C PHE A 66 13.64 9.82 -15.10
N ASP A 67 13.36 9.87 -13.82
CA ASP A 67 12.81 8.75 -13.08
C ASP A 67 11.28 8.87 -13.03
N LEU A 68 10.58 7.77 -13.28
CA LEU A 68 9.12 7.71 -13.21
C LEU A 68 8.69 7.12 -11.86
N LEU A 69 7.69 7.72 -11.23
CA LEU A 69 7.00 7.16 -10.08
C LEU A 69 5.51 7.02 -10.38
N THR A 70 5.01 5.78 -10.36
CA THR A 70 3.58 5.51 -10.51
C THR A 70 2.97 5.00 -9.21
N HIS A 71 1.82 5.56 -8.82
CA HIS A 71 1.15 5.23 -7.57
C HIS A 71 -0.35 5.57 -7.63
N ASN A 72 -1.09 5.23 -6.56
CA ASN A 72 -2.53 5.49 -6.42
C ASN A 72 -3.40 4.75 -7.44
N SER A 73 -3.06 3.51 -7.75
CA SER A 73 -3.78 2.63 -8.66
C SER A 73 -3.75 1.19 -8.19
N ASP A 74 -4.71 0.39 -8.62
CA ASP A 74 -4.77 -1.05 -8.36
C ASP A 74 -4.19 -1.86 -9.54
N ILE A 75 -3.64 -1.21 -10.58
CA ILE A 75 -3.07 -1.86 -11.76
C ILE A 75 -1.82 -2.64 -11.36
N ASN A 76 -1.75 -3.91 -11.78
CA ASN A 76 -0.56 -4.74 -11.69
C ASN A 76 0.31 -4.51 -12.94
N PHE A 77 1.63 -4.54 -12.77
CA PHE A 77 2.57 -4.38 -13.88
C PHE A 77 3.29 -5.70 -14.15
N ASP A 78 2.88 -6.37 -15.23
CA ASP A 78 3.54 -7.53 -15.82
C ASP A 78 4.55 -7.11 -16.91
N ALA A 79 5.21 -8.08 -17.54
CA ALA A 79 6.21 -7.82 -18.57
C ALA A 79 5.65 -6.98 -19.73
N GLN A 80 4.45 -7.30 -20.22
CA GLN A 80 3.85 -6.59 -21.37
C GLN A 80 3.53 -5.13 -21.02
N GLN A 81 3.03 -4.89 -19.83
CA GLN A 81 2.72 -3.54 -19.33
C GLN A 81 4.01 -2.72 -19.10
N ILE A 82 5.08 -3.38 -18.65
CA ILE A 82 6.39 -2.75 -18.47
C ILE A 82 6.94 -2.31 -19.82
N ASP A 83 6.96 -3.20 -20.82
CA ASP A 83 7.42 -2.89 -22.18
C ASP A 83 6.62 -1.72 -22.77
N TYR A 84 5.30 -1.74 -22.61
CA TYR A 84 4.44 -0.65 -23.07
C TYR A 84 4.81 0.71 -22.46
N VAL A 85 5.15 0.76 -21.16
CA VAL A 85 5.56 2.03 -20.52
C VAL A 85 6.91 2.51 -21.05
N PHE A 86 7.88 1.62 -21.28
CA PHE A 86 9.16 1.99 -21.91
C PHE A 86 9.02 2.39 -23.37
N ASP A 87 8.05 1.85 -24.12
CA ASP A 87 7.69 2.33 -25.45
C ASP A 87 7.11 3.76 -25.43
N LEU A 88 6.33 4.09 -24.39
CA LEU A 88 5.82 5.45 -24.22
C LEU A 88 6.92 6.44 -23.84
N PHE A 89 7.89 6.01 -23.04
CA PHE A 89 8.92 6.83 -22.43
C PHE A 89 10.30 6.13 -22.48
N PRO A 90 10.98 6.10 -23.63
CA PRO A 90 12.25 5.38 -23.78
C PRO A 90 13.40 5.99 -22.96
N ASN A 91 13.24 7.21 -22.49
CA ASN A 91 14.22 7.97 -21.72
C ASN A 91 14.03 7.87 -20.19
N ILE A 92 13.23 6.90 -19.70
CA ILE A 92 13.15 6.58 -18.27
C ILE A 92 14.47 5.92 -17.83
N ASN A 93 15.08 6.48 -16.78
CA ASN A 93 16.24 5.89 -16.12
C ASN A 93 15.81 4.79 -15.16
N ASN A 94 14.96 5.12 -14.15
CA ASN A 94 14.36 4.18 -13.23
C ASN A 94 12.86 4.42 -13.16
N TRP A 95 12.12 3.37 -12.86
CA TRP A 95 10.69 3.44 -12.64
C TRP A 95 10.33 2.77 -11.30
N TYR A 96 9.67 3.53 -10.44
CA TYR A 96 9.20 3.11 -9.12
C TYR A 96 7.69 2.92 -9.19
N THR A 97 7.19 1.72 -8.89
CA THR A 97 5.75 1.42 -9.01
C THR A 97 5.22 0.48 -7.95
N GLN A 98 3.97 0.65 -7.57
CA GLN A 98 3.25 -0.34 -6.76
C GLN A 98 2.78 -1.51 -7.64
N ASN A 99 2.44 -2.65 -7.02
CA ASN A 99 1.88 -3.85 -7.69
C ASN A 99 2.75 -4.41 -8.84
N LEU A 100 4.07 -4.36 -8.70
CA LEU A 100 5.02 -4.91 -9.67
C LEU A 100 5.07 -6.44 -9.58
N VAL A 101 4.64 -7.16 -10.62
CA VAL A 101 4.59 -8.62 -10.65
C VAL A 101 5.69 -9.27 -11.47
N PHE A 102 6.51 -8.49 -12.14
CA PHE A 102 7.58 -8.97 -13.00
C PHE A 102 8.92 -8.28 -12.71
N GLU A 103 10.01 -9.04 -12.74
CA GLU A 103 11.34 -8.48 -12.52
C GLU A 103 11.85 -7.74 -13.76
N HIS A 104 12.33 -6.51 -13.56
CA HIS A 104 12.94 -5.72 -14.63
C HIS A 104 14.06 -4.84 -14.03
N PRO A 105 15.25 -4.72 -14.70
CA PRO A 105 16.42 -4.06 -14.11
C PRO A 105 16.23 -2.57 -13.79
N LYS A 106 15.31 -1.90 -14.50
CA LYS A 106 15.00 -0.48 -14.31
C LYS A 106 13.71 -0.24 -13.49
N VAL A 107 12.98 -1.29 -13.07
CA VAL A 107 11.69 -1.14 -12.36
C VAL A 107 11.81 -1.68 -10.96
N LYS A 108 11.47 -0.86 -9.99
CA LYS A 108 11.54 -1.19 -8.56
C LYS A 108 10.15 -1.08 -7.91
N PRO A 109 9.77 -2.03 -7.05
CA PRO A 109 8.51 -1.94 -6.34
C PRO A 109 8.58 -0.89 -5.23
N ILE A 110 7.50 -0.12 -5.10
CA ILE A 110 7.25 0.74 -3.96
C ILE A 110 5.94 0.34 -3.29
N PRO A 111 5.81 0.53 -1.97
CA PRO A 111 4.63 0.12 -1.24
C PRO A 111 3.44 1.04 -1.49
N ILE A 112 2.22 0.48 -1.41
CA ILE A 112 1.01 1.29 -1.35
C ILE A 112 0.99 2.14 -0.06
N GLY A 113 1.57 1.64 1.02
CA GLY A 113 1.57 2.29 2.32
C GLY A 113 0.17 2.35 2.96
N ILE A 114 -0.03 3.25 3.92
CA ILE A 114 -1.36 3.51 4.46
C ILE A 114 -2.20 4.35 3.49
N ALA A 115 -3.51 4.41 3.71
CA ALA A 115 -4.39 5.20 2.87
C ALA A 115 -3.98 6.70 2.87
N ASN A 116 -4.24 7.37 1.75
CA ASN A 116 -3.96 8.80 1.64
C ASN A 116 -4.76 9.63 2.65
N PRO A 117 -4.21 10.73 3.19
CA PRO A 117 -4.87 11.56 4.22
C PRO A 117 -6.23 12.14 3.82
N LYS A 118 -6.54 12.21 2.52
CA LYS A 118 -7.85 12.63 2.02
C LYS A 118 -8.98 11.65 2.34
N TRP A 119 -8.65 10.41 2.68
CA TRP A 119 -9.61 9.39 3.08
C TRP A 119 -9.72 9.33 4.60
N SER A 120 -10.91 9.14 5.13
CA SER A 120 -11.14 9.07 6.58
C SER A 120 -10.25 8.03 7.26
N HIS A 121 -10.03 6.87 6.63
CA HIS A 121 -9.16 5.80 7.14
C HIS A 121 -7.66 6.07 6.90
N GLY A 122 -7.28 7.16 6.23
CA GLY A 122 -5.89 7.63 6.06
C GLY A 122 -5.48 8.71 7.08
N ASN A 123 -6.25 8.93 8.14
CA ASN A 123 -5.93 9.92 9.16
C ASN A 123 -4.70 9.52 9.97
N GLN A 124 -3.56 10.12 9.66
CA GLN A 124 -2.26 9.82 10.28
C GLN A 124 -2.21 10.09 11.78
N SER A 125 -3.02 11.03 12.29
CA SER A 125 -3.05 11.33 13.74
C SER A 125 -3.52 10.13 14.54
N ARG A 126 -4.45 9.32 14.02
CA ARG A 126 -4.91 8.09 14.68
C ARG A 126 -3.81 7.04 14.78
N PHE A 127 -3.00 6.91 13.72
CA PHE A 127 -1.83 6.02 13.76
C PHE A 127 -0.84 6.47 14.83
N LEU A 128 -0.51 7.76 14.89
CA LEU A 128 0.41 8.31 15.90
C LEU A 128 -0.12 8.12 17.32
N GLU A 129 -1.42 8.31 17.54
CA GLU A 129 -2.05 8.09 18.83
C GLU A 129 -1.88 6.64 19.28
N ILE A 130 -2.27 5.67 18.45
CA ILE A 130 -2.19 4.25 18.80
C ILE A 130 -0.73 3.76 18.91
N MET A 131 0.18 4.27 18.09
CA MET A 131 1.63 3.97 18.20
C MET A 131 2.23 4.53 19.51
N GLY A 132 1.66 5.61 20.05
CA GLY A 132 2.05 6.19 21.35
C GLY A 132 1.48 5.43 22.56
N GLU A 133 0.46 4.61 22.37
CA GLU A 133 -0.10 3.76 23.43
C GLU A 133 0.86 2.59 23.74
N SER A 134 1.02 2.26 25.03
CA SER A 134 1.73 1.03 25.40
C SER A 134 0.82 -0.17 25.13
N GLN A 135 1.12 -0.95 24.09
CA GLN A 135 0.35 -2.13 23.73
C GLN A 135 1.12 -3.40 24.08
N GLU A 136 0.55 -4.22 24.98
CA GLU A 136 1.02 -5.58 25.18
C GLU A 136 0.46 -6.50 24.08
N LYS A 137 1.32 -7.34 23.50
CA LYS A 137 0.90 -8.35 22.52
C LYS A 137 0.13 -9.46 23.23
N THR A 138 -1.18 -9.49 23.09
CA THR A 138 -2.06 -10.48 23.71
C THR A 138 -2.65 -11.48 22.72
N ASN A 139 -2.76 -11.11 21.45
CA ASN A 139 -3.35 -11.93 20.41
C ASN A 139 -2.26 -12.60 19.57
N LYS A 140 -2.49 -13.86 19.19
CA LYS A 140 -1.59 -14.57 18.30
C LYS A 140 -1.68 -14.06 16.87
N VAL A 141 -2.88 -14.09 16.29
CA VAL A 141 -3.17 -13.70 14.90
C VAL A 141 -4.42 -12.83 14.85
N TYR A 142 -4.37 -11.75 14.11
CA TYR A 142 -5.53 -10.93 13.80
C TYR A 142 -6.04 -11.19 12.39
N VAL A 143 -7.31 -11.52 12.28
CA VAL A 143 -8.00 -11.78 11.01
C VAL A 143 -9.20 -10.86 10.91
N ASN A 144 -9.09 -9.81 10.11
CA ASN A 144 -10.17 -8.87 9.84
C ASN A 144 -9.99 -8.25 8.45
N PHE A 145 -10.87 -8.53 7.53
CA PHE A 145 -10.89 -7.94 6.19
C PHE A 145 -12.28 -7.98 5.58
N ASN A 146 -12.56 -7.01 4.71
CA ASN A 146 -13.82 -6.99 3.98
C ASN A 146 -13.73 -7.94 2.78
N VAL A 147 -14.51 -9.02 2.81
CA VAL A 147 -14.50 -10.04 1.75
C VAL A 147 -14.96 -9.46 0.41
N SER A 148 -15.88 -8.49 0.39
CA SER A 148 -16.42 -7.90 -0.84
C SER A 148 -15.40 -7.09 -1.66
N THR A 149 -14.25 -6.71 -1.08
CA THR A 149 -13.20 -5.98 -1.82
C THR A 149 -12.58 -6.83 -2.93
N ASN A 150 -12.33 -8.12 -2.66
CA ASN A 150 -11.89 -9.11 -3.63
C ASN A 150 -12.51 -10.46 -3.23
N PRO A 151 -13.75 -10.74 -3.66
CA PRO A 151 -14.46 -11.92 -3.18
C PRO A 151 -13.71 -13.22 -3.46
N SER A 152 -13.14 -13.38 -4.64
CA SER A 152 -12.45 -14.62 -5.02
C SER A 152 -11.28 -14.92 -4.06
N ALA A 153 -10.32 -14.00 -3.96
CA ALA A 153 -9.12 -14.22 -3.15
C ALA A 153 -9.42 -14.24 -1.64
N ARG A 154 -10.38 -13.41 -1.18
CA ARG A 154 -10.68 -13.28 0.24
C ARG A 154 -11.61 -14.37 0.77
N TYR A 155 -12.52 -14.91 -0.05
CA TYR A 155 -13.24 -16.14 0.31
C TYR A 155 -12.30 -17.34 0.33
N ASP A 156 -11.36 -17.46 -0.61
CA ASP A 156 -10.36 -18.52 -0.60
C ASP A 156 -9.54 -18.48 0.70
N CYS A 157 -9.00 -17.31 1.05
CA CYS A 157 -8.33 -17.10 2.32
C CYS A 157 -9.19 -17.53 3.50
N LEU A 158 -10.41 -16.99 3.61
CA LEU A 158 -11.30 -17.26 4.73
C LEU A 158 -11.63 -18.75 4.87
N ASN A 159 -11.96 -19.42 3.77
CA ASN A 159 -12.30 -20.84 3.76
C ASN A 159 -11.14 -21.73 4.22
N LYS A 160 -9.89 -21.33 3.93
CA LYS A 160 -8.70 -22.10 4.30
C LYS A 160 -8.25 -21.90 5.75
N ILE A 161 -8.60 -20.74 6.37
CA ILE A 161 -8.09 -20.40 7.70
C ILE A 161 -9.17 -20.36 8.79
N SER A 162 -10.47 -20.35 8.45
CA SER A 162 -11.57 -20.07 9.39
C SER A 162 -11.71 -21.04 10.54
N ASP A 163 -11.32 -22.31 10.35
CA ASP A 163 -11.37 -23.32 11.40
C ASP A 163 -10.37 -23.03 12.53
N GLN A 164 -9.24 -22.43 12.20
CA GLN A 164 -8.18 -22.12 13.16
C GLN A 164 -8.18 -20.66 13.59
N TYR A 165 -8.52 -19.76 12.65
CA TYR A 165 -8.50 -18.31 12.84
C TYR A 165 -9.81 -17.70 12.32
N PRO A 166 -10.85 -17.64 13.15
CA PRO A 166 -12.12 -17.06 12.74
C PRO A 166 -11.98 -15.58 12.45
N LEU A 167 -12.77 -15.10 11.50
CA LEU A 167 -12.83 -13.69 11.16
C LEU A 167 -13.30 -12.88 12.38
N GLU A 168 -12.44 -12.04 12.93
CA GLU A 168 -12.78 -11.15 14.02
C GLU A 168 -13.58 -9.95 13.49
N ASN A 169 -14.70 -9.66 14.14
CA ASN A 169 -15.58 -8.54 13.83
C ASN A 169 -16.27 -8.60 12.46
N LYS A 170 -17.43 -9.23 12.44
CA LYS A 170 -18.33 -9.27 11.26
C LYS A 170 -18.86 -7.89 10.84
N ASN A 171 -18.67 -6.85 11.65
CA ASN A 171 -19.09 -5.47 11.40
C ASN A 171 -17.93 -4.65 10.82
N ASN A 172 -17.41 -5.10 9.71
CA ASN A 172 -16.43 -4.37 8.94
C ASN A 172 -17.05 -3.08 8.40
N TYR A 173 -16.49 -1.93 8.74
CA TYR A 173 -16.79 -0.62 8.18
C TYR A 173 -18.23 -0.51 7.65
N PRO A 174 -19.18 -0.02 8.41
CA PRO A 174 -20.52 0.20 7.89
C PRO A 174 -20.41 1.08 6.66
N ASN A 175 -21.25 0.81 5.66
CA ASN A 175 -21.36 1.68 4.50
C ASN A 175 -21.50 3.11 4.99
N ALA A 176 -20.52 3.94 4.73
CA ALA A 176 -20.39 5.30 5.22
C ALA A 176 -21.63 6.20 4.95
N ALA A 177 -22.49 5.81 4.01
CA ALA A 177 -23.68 6.55 3.60
C ALA A 177 -24.85 6.52 4.61
N SER A 178 -24.81 5.71 5.67
CA SER A 178 -25.97 5.48 6.54
C SER A 178 -25.84 5.99 7.99
N ILE A 179 -24.74 6.70 8.34
CA ILE A 179 -24.47 7.08 9.73
C ILE A 179 -24.53 8.61 9.88
N GLN A 180 -25.41 9.10 10.75
CA GLN A 180 -25.61 10.54 11.01
C GLN A 180 -24.41 11.20 11.72
N ASP A 181 -23.53 10.44 12.41
CA ASP A 181 -22.30 10.92 13.05
C ASP A 181 -21.10 10.12 12.50
N HIS A 182 -20.90 10.24 11.21
CA HIS A 182 -19.91 9.46 10.45
C HIS A 182 -18.47 9.64 10.97
N ASP A 183 -18.07 10.86 11.31
CA ASP A 183 -16.68 11.14 11.65
C ASP A 183 -16.29 10.56 13.01
N ASN A 184 -17.13 10.69 14.03
CA ASN A 184 -16.87 10.11 15.35
C ASN A 184 -16.93 8.58 15.33
N PHE A 185 -17.87 8.01 14.56
CA PHE A 185 -17.96 6.57 14.40
C PHE A 185 -16.74 5.99 13.67
N VAL A 186 -16.30 6.60 12.57
CA VAL A 186 -15.08 6.20 11.84
C VAL A 186 -13.86 6.36 12.72
N ASP A 187 -13.80 7.41 13.56
CA ASP A 187 -12.68 7.63 14.48
C ASP A 187 -12.53 6.49 15.47
N SER A 188 -13.60 6.16 16.21
CA SER A 188 -13.55 5.08 17.21
C SER A 188 -13.28 3.71 16.57
N THR A 189 -13.97 3.39 15.47
CA THR A 189 -13.83 2.10 14.78
C THR A 189 -12.43 1.91 14.22
N GLN A 190 -11.81 2.96 13.63
CA GLN A 190 -10.46 2.86 13.13
C GLN A 190 -9.43 2.74 14.23
N LYS A 191 -9.57 3.47 15.33
CA LYS A 191 -8.69 3.35 16.49
C LYS A 191 -8.75 1.95 17.09
N ASP A 192 -9.94 1.39 17.26
CA ASP A 192 -10.11 0.03 17.76
C ASP A 192 -9.48 -1.00 16.80
N TYR A 193 -9.71 -0.86 15.52
CA TYR A 193 -9.06 -1.69 14.50
C TYR A 193 -7.52 -1.64 14.60
N LEU A 194 -6.93 -0.44 14.70
CA LEU A 194 -5.49 -0.28 14.85
C LEU A 194 -4.97 -0.87 16.18
N ARG A 195 -5.74 -0.73 17.28
CA ARG A 195 -5.40 -1.35 18.57
C ARG A 195 -5.41 -2.87 18.51
N TYR A 196 -6.38 -3.48 17.81
CA TYR A 196 -6.40 -4.94 17.60
C TYR A 196 -5.17 -5.41 16.81
N ILE A 197 -4.78 -4.72 15.75
CA ILE A 197 -3.53 -4.99 15.06
C ILE A 197 -2.34 -4.84 16.02
N ALA A 198 -2.26 -3.73 16.75
CA ALA A 198 -1.15 -3.45 17.67
C ALA A 198 -1.00 -4.50 18.78
N LYS A 199 -2.11 -5.10 19.24
CA LYS A 199 -2.11 -6.19 20.21
C LYS A 199 -1.80 -7.56 19.64
N SER A 200 -1.69 -7.71 18.30
CA SER A 200 -1.49 -8.99 17.65
C SER A 200 -0.04 -9.14 17.19
N TYR A 201 0.52 -10.34 17.36
CA TYR A 201 1.84 -10.67 16.81
C TYR A 201 1.83 -10.69 15.29
N PHE A 202 0.77 -11.27 14.71
CA PHE A 202 0.62 -11.46 13.27
C PHE A 202 -0.73 -10.93 12.78
N THR A 203 -0.77 -10.45 11.53
CA THR A 203 -2.00 -9.96 10.90
C THR A 203 -2.17 -10.58 9.52
N VAL A 204 -3.30 -11.25 9.28
CA VAL A 204 -3.64 -11.79 7.96
C VAL A 204 -4.02 -10.66 7.02
N SER A 205 -3.29 -10.54 5.90
CA SER A 205 -3.46 -9.47 4.92
C SER A 205 -3.62 -10.03 3.50
N PRO A 206 -4.80 -10.56 3.15
CA PRO A 206 -5.06 -11.06 1.80
C PRO A 206 -5.16 -9.91 0.81
N VAL A 207 -4.82 -10.19 -0.45
CA VAL A 207 -4.88 -9.23 -1.54
C VAL A 207 -6.26 -8.55 -1.63
N GLY A 208 -6.24 -7.28 -2.04
CA GLY A 208 -7.43 -6.46 -2.26
C GLY A 208 -7.73 -6.30 -3.76
N ASN A 209 -8.07 -5.08 -4.16
CA ASN A 209 -8.18 -4.73 -5.59
C ASN A 209 -6.82 -4.83 -6.26
N GLY A 210 -5.75 -4.31 -5.63
CA GLY A 210 -4.37 -4.55 -5.99
C GLY A 210 -3.75 -5.68 -5.15
N LEU A 211 -2.54 -6.08 -5.50
CA LEU A 211 -1.77 -7.10 -4.78
C LEU A 211 -1.27 -6.56 -3.45
N ASP A 212 -0.75 -5.34 -3.44
CA ASP A 212 -0.36 -4.65 -2.21
C ASP A 212 -1.58 -4.02 -1.54
N CYS A 213 -1.69 -4.19 -0.23
CA CYS A 213 -2.82 -3.73 0.56
C CYS A 213 -2.39 -2.77 1.65
N HIS A 214 -3.20 -1.73 1.91
CA HIS A 214 -2.99 -0.83 3.05
C HIS A 214 -2.83 -1.59 4.37
N LYS A 215 -3.57 -2.67 4.56
CA LYS A 215 -3.50 -3.53 5.76
C LYS A 215 -2.09 -4.07 6.04
N THR A 216 -1.33 -4.43 5.01
CA THR A 216 0.06 -4.89 5.14
C THR A 216 0.90 -3.82 5.84
N TRP A 217 0.76 -2.57 5.43
CA TRP A 217 1.52 -1.45 5.97
C TRP A 217 0.98 -0.95 7.31
N GLU A 218 -0.33 -0.97 7.49
CA GLU A 218 -0.99 -0.72 8.78
C GLU A 218 -0.49 -1.71 9.84
N ALA A 219 -0.35 -2.99 9.49
CA ALA A 219 0.20 -4.01 10.38
C ALA A 219 1.65 -3.67 10.78
N ILE A 220 2.51 -3.32 9.83
CA ILE A 220 3.90 -2.95 10.09
C ILE A 220 3.97 -1.72 11.00
N TYR A 221 3.21 -0.66 10.72
CA TYR A 221 3.19 0.54 11.58
C TYR A 221 2.68 0.22 13.00
N MET A 222 1.78 -0.73 13.16
CA MET A 222 1.29 -1.21 14.46
C MET A 222 2.17 -2.31 15.08
N LYS A 223 3.36 -2.54 14.53
CA LYS A 223 4.32 -3.58 14.98
C LYS A 223 3.73 -4.98 14.99
N SER A 224 2.85 -5.31 14.05
CA SER A 224 2.34 -6.65 13.79
C SER A 224 2.95 -7.14 12.47
N ILE A 225 3.36 -8.41 12.42
CA ILE A 225 3.94 -8.98 11.21
C ILE A 225 2.81 -9.38 10.26
N PRO A 226 2.70 -8.77 9.06
CA PRO A 226 1.72 -9.19 8.08
C PRO A 226 2.04 -10.57 7.52
N ILE A 227 1.00 -11.39 7.32
CA ILE A 227 1.05 -12.63 6.57
C ILE A 227 0.37 -12.36 5.23
N VAL A 228 1.09 -12.56 4.14
CA VAL A 228 0.69 -12.21 2.77
C VAL A 228 0.99 -13.36 1.81
N THR A 229 0.29 -13.41 0.69
CA THR A 229 0.62 -14.33 -0.39
C THR A 229 1.76 -13.80 -1.26
N ARG A 230 2.52 -14.72 -1.87
CA ARG A 230 3.70 -14.43 -2.69
C ARG A 230 3.35 -13.66 -3.96
N TRP A 231 4.13 -12.63 -4.26
CA TRP A 231 4.23 -11.92 -5.53
C TRP A 231 5.57 -11.16 -5.58
N HIS A 232 6.04 -10.78 -6.77
CA HIS A 232 7.40 -10.25 -6.94
C HIS A 232 7.72 -9.05 -6.02
N GLY A 233 6.83 -8.05 -5.94
CA GLY A 233 7.08 -6.86 -5.11
C GLY A 233 7.17 -7.17 -3.63
N VAL A 234 6.35 -8.11 -3.09
CA VAL A 234 6.41 -8.45 -1.66
C VAL A 234 7.70 -9.18 -1.31
N GLU A 235 8.25 -10.00 -2.22
CA GLU A 235 9.57 -10.62 -2.04
C GLU A 235 10.65 -9.55 -1.95
N LYS A 236 10.61 -8.55 -2.82
CA LYS A 236 11.56 -7.41 -2.76
C LYS A 236 11.45 -6.62 -1.46
N PHE A 237 10.24 -6.41 -0.92
CA PHE A 237 10.08 -5.77 0.38
C PHE A 237 10.71 -6.60 1.50
N GLN A 238 10.56 -7.92 1.47
CA GLN A 238 11.23 -8.81 2.43
C GLN A 238 12.76 -8.77 2.28
N ASP A 239 13.29 -8.75 1.05
CA ASP A 239 14.71 -8.59 0.76
C ASP A 239 15.28 -7.27 1.30
N MET A 240 14.47 -6.21 1.37
CA MET A 240 14.81 -4.93 2.01
C MET A 240 14.78 -4.99 3.55
N GLY A 241 14.49 -6.15 4.13
CA GLY A 241 14.43 -6.35 5.58
C GLY A 241 13.11 -5.95 6.22
N ILE A 242 12.04 -5.72 5.45
CA ILE A 242 10.72 -5.42 6.00
C ILE A 242 10.12 -6.71 6.58
N PRO A 243 9.71 -6.72 7.86
CA PRO A 243 9.27 -7.93 8.54
C PRO A 243 7.91 -8.39 8.02
N MET A 244 7.86 -9.55 7.37
CA MET A 244 6.63 -10.17 6.88
C MET A 244 6.77 -11.69 6.75
N ILE A 245 5.66 -12.40 6.73
CA ILE A 245 5.59 -13.83 6.38
C ILE A 245 4.94 -13.92 5.01
N ILE A 246 5.67 -14.53 4.06
CA ILE A 246 5.20 -14.78 2.70
C ILE A 246 4.85 -16.27 2.60
N ILE A 247 3.63 -16.57 2.18
CA ILE A 247 3.11 -17.90 1.91
C ILE A 247 2.70 -18.04 0.46
N ASP A 248 2.71 -19.24 -0.08
CA ASP A 248 2.24 -19.48 -1.45
C ASP A 248 0.71 -19.71 -1.47
N ASP A 249 0.20 -20.35 -0.41
CA ASP A 249 -1.22 -20.63 -0.25
C ASP A 249 -1.67 -20.47 1.22
N TRP A 250 -2.90 -20.01 1.43
CA TRP A 250 -3.44 -19.77 2.78
C TRP A 250 -3.56 -21.07 3.61
N SER A 251 -3.60 -22.26 2.97
CA SER A 251 -3.60 -23.53 3.69
C SER A 251 -2.29 -23.79 4.46
N GLU A 252 -1.19 -23.11 4.10
CA GLU A 252 0.08 -23.23 4.81
C GLU A 252 0.03 -22.59 6.21
N LEU A 253 -0.92 -21.66 6.44
CA LEU A 253 -1.03 -20.96 7.72
C LEU A 253 -1.22 -21.91 8.91
N LYS A 254 -1.88 -23.05 8.70
CA LYS A 254 -2.10 -24.09 9.73
C LYS A 254 -0.80 -24.76 10.19
N ASP A 255 0.20 -24.80 9.32
CA ASP A 255 1.47 -25.48 9.55
C ASP A 255 2.54 -24.53 10.15
N LEU A 256 2.24 -23.22 10.22
CA LEU A 256 3.13 -22.23 10.80
C LEU A 256 3.06 -22.22 12.33
N ASP A 257 4.21 -22.38 13.00
CA ASP A 257 4.32 -22.18 14.43
C ASP A 257 4.37 -20.68 14.80
N LEU A 258 3.22 -20.00 14.72
CA LEU A 258 3.07 -18.57 14.96
C LEU A 258 3.20 -18.25 16.46
N THR A 259 4.43 -18.14 16.96
CA THR A 259 4.75 -17.88 18.37
C THR A 259 5.34 -16.49 18.58
N ALA A 260 5.38 -16.04 19.84
CA ALA A 260 6.10 -14.84 20.23
C ALA A 260 7.61 -14.91 19.89
N ASN A 261 8.19 -16.11 19.90
CA ASN A 261 9.59 -16.32 19.51
C ASN A 261 9.78 -16.12 18.01
N LEU A 262 8.87 -16.66 17.17
CA LEU A 262 8.90 -16.41 15.73
C LEU A 262 8.74 -14.92 15.42
N TYR A 263 7.80 -14.25 16.12
CA TYR A 263 7.63 -12.80 15.99
C TYR A 263 8.94 -12.06 16.28
N LYS A 264 9.57 -12.34 17.41
CA LYS A 264 10.85 -11.69 17.77
C LYS A 264 11.96 -11.97 16.75
N LYS A 265 12.02 -13.18 16.21
CA LYS A 265 13.00 -13.56 15.19
C LYS A 265 12.80 -12.79 13.89
N ILE A 266 11.55 -12.64 13.41
CA ILE A 266 11.25 -11.98 12.15
C ILE A 266 11.31 -10.45 12.30
N TRP A 267 10.77 -9.91 13.41
CA TRP A 267 10.81 -8.48 13.66
C TRP A 267 12.25 -7.99 13.88
N GLY A 268 13.06 -8.75 14.62
CA GLY A 268 14.47 -8.43 14.90
C GLY A 268 14.64 -7.00 15.42
N ASP A 269 15.62 -6.33 14.83
CA ASP A 269 15.96 -4.93 15.13
C ASP A 269 15.30 -3.93 14.14
N PHE A 270 14.26 -4.36 13.42
CA PHE A 270 13.60 -3.50 12.45
C PHE A 270 13.03 -2.25 13.10
N ASP A 271 13.49 -1.07 12.62
CA ASP A 271 12.98 0.21 13.04
C ASP A 271 12.03 0.78 11.98
N ILE A 272 10.75 0.94 12.34
CA ILE A 272 9.71 1.54 11.48
C ILE A 272 10.14 2.90 10.91
N LYS A 273 11.02 3.64 11.59
CA LYS A 273 11.53 4.94 11.12
C LYS A 273 12.38 4.83 9.86
N THR A 274 12.89 3.63 9.54
CA THR A 274 13.62 3.38 8.28
C THR A 274 12.70 3.37 7.07
N LEU A 275 11.39 3.22 7.27
CA LEU A 275 10.39 3.29 6.20
C LEU A 275 10.27 4.74 5.69
N ASN A 276 11.05 5.05 4.69
CA ASN A 276 11.04 6.34 3.99
C ASN A 276 11.32 6.13 2.50
N PHE A 277 11.24 7.20 1.72
CA PHE A 277 11.43 7.14 0.27
C PHE A 277 12.75 6.48 -0.13
N ASN A 278 13.85 6.82 0.54
CA ASN A 278 15.19 6.33 0.18
C ASN A 278 15.38 4.82 0.38
N LEU A 279 14.53 4.16 1.16
CA LEU A 279 14.58 2.70 1.29
C LEU A 279 14.18 2.00 -0.02
N PHE A 280 13.32 2.64 -0.82
CA PHE A 280 12.73 2.04 -2.02
C PHE A 280 13.33 2.57 -3.34
N THR A 281 14.15 3.58 -3.28
CA THR A 281 14.79 4.22 -4.45
C THR A 281 16.30 4.11 -4.37
#